data_7dadc692a6cc62b594197aea5679e78f
#
_entry.id   7dadc692a6cc62b594197aea5679e78f
#
_cell.length_a   1.000
_cell.length_b   1.000
_cell.length_c   1.000
_cell.angle_alpha   90.00
_cell.angle_beta   90.00
_cell.angle_gamma   90.00
#
_symmetry.space_group_name_H-M   'P 1'
#
loop_
_entity.id
_entity.type
_entity.pdbx_description
1 polymer ?
#
loop_
_entity_poly.entity_id
_entity_poly.type
_entity_poly.pdbx_seq_one_letter_code
_entity_poly.pdbx_strand_id
1 'polypeptide(L)'
;MSFRITKKLMEEGDTVLLYLGYDNFVQMQLTRGGVHQTRFGAIKHEQLIGTPYGVKVECPKGWVYPLQPTSELWTLALPHRTQILYTPDISVIVLQLYLKPGCVVVEAGVYLLPCVCVCVCRTGVQIHYLDDSDTFSVRWII
;
A
#
# COMPACT_ATOMS: atom_id res chain seq x y z
N MET A 1 -5.70 7.02 1.55
CA MET A 1 -4.22 6.98 1.45
C MET A 1 -3.85 7.56 0.09
N SER A 2 -2.99 8.57 0.01
CA SER A 2 -2.61 9.18 -1.26
C SER A 2 -1.20 8.74 -1.65
N PHE A 3 -1.04 8.15 -2.82
CA PHE A 3 0.27 7.80 -3.39
C PHE A 3 0.85 8.90 -4.28
N ARG A 4 0.19 10.07 -4.32
CA ARG A 4 0.56 11.19 -5.21
C ARG A 4 1.75 12.01 -4.75
N ILE A 5 2.05 12.01 -3.47
CA ILE A 5 3.08 12.89 -2.91
C ILE A 5 4.31 12.05 -2.58
N THR A 6 5.36 12.24 -3.35
CA THR A 6 6.69 11.74 -3.00
C THR A 6 7.22 12.55 -1.82
N LYS A 7 6.92 12.11 -0.62
CA LYS A 7 7.53 12.66 0.58
C LYS A 7 8.98 12.23 0.64
N LYS A 8 9.87 13.16 0.98
CA LYS A 8 11.27 12.83 1.19
C LYS A 8 11.51 12.17 2.55
N LEU A 9 10.83 12.64 3.57
CA LEU A 9 10.99 12.19 4.95
C LEU A 9 9.73 11.44 5.42
N MET A 10 9.95 10.45 6.26
CA MET A 10 8.87 9.70 6.91
C MET A 10 8.31 10.52 8.08
N GLU A 11 6.99 10.60 8.16
CA GLU A 11 6.25 11.30 9.21
C GLU A 11 5.38 10.33 10.01
N GLU A 12 4.97 10.77 11.19
CA GLU A 12 3.99 10.04 11.99
C GLU A 12 2.66 9.89 11.22
N GLY A 13 2.08 8.70 11.25
CA GLY A 13 0.86 8.37 10.51
C GLY A 13 1.11 7.89 9.09
N ASP A 14 2.31 8.01 8.55
CA ASP A 14 2.65 7.50 7.24
C ASP A 14 2.62 5.96 7.22
N THR A 15 2.16 5.41 6.12
CA THR A 15 2.31 3.98 5.84
C THR A 15 3.64 3.75 5.13
N VAL A 16 4.40 2.81 5.64
CA VAL A 16 5.72 2.45 5.14
C VAL A 16 5.74 0.97 4.81
N LEU A 17 6.40 0.61 3.71
CA LEU A 17 6.71 -0.77 3.35
C LEU A 17 8.15 -1.07 3.75
N LEU A 18 8.33 -1.96 4.72
CA LEU A 18 9.64 -2.45 5.10
C LEU A 18 10.07 -3.56 4.14
N TYR A 19 11.12 -3.33 3.38
CA TYR A 19 11.76 -4.36 2.58
C TYR A 19 12.78 -5.12 3.44
N LEU A 20 12.52 -6.40 3.63
CA LEU A 20 13.33 -7.29 4.45
C LEU A 20 14.27 -8.20 3.64
N GLY A 21 14.37 -7.98 2.35
CA GLY A 21 15.10 -8.81 1.38
C GLY A 21 14.16 -9.79 0.67
N TYR A 22 14.60 -10.26 -0.47
CA TYR A 22 13.98 -11.16 -1.44
C TYR A 22 12.44 -11.32 -1.30
N ASP A 23 11.70 -10.50 -2.05
CA ASP A 23 10.23 -10.46 -2.11
C ASP A 23 9.47 -10.41 -0.77
N ASN A 24 10.15 -10.03 0.31
CA ASN A 24 9.56 -9.95 1.62
C ASN A 24 9.33 -8.49 2.01
N PHE A 25 8.09 -8.07 1.92
CA PHE A 25 7.63 -6.75 2.31
C PHE A 25 6.69 -6.86 3.50
N VAL A 26 6.85 -5.95 4.44
CA VAL A 26 5.94 -5.82 5.59
C VAL A 26 5.38 -4.42 5.61
N GLN A 27 4.06 -4.34 5.59
CA GLN A 27 3.34 -3.09 5.72
C GLN A 27 3.24 -2.68 7.18
N MET A 28 3.53 -1.42 7.48
CA MET A 28 3.32 -0.85 8.80
C MET A 28 2.93 0.62 8.73
N GLN A 29 2.18 1.08 9.72
CA GLN A 29 1.89 2.50 9.92
C GLN A 29 2.76 3.05 11.04
N LEU A 30 3.41 4.18 10.79
CA LEU A 30 4.28 4.82 11.77
C LEU A 30 3.45 5.50 12.87
N THR A 31 3.72 5.12 14.12
CA THR A 31 3.10 5.71 15.32
C THR A 31 4.17 6.01 16.35
N ARG A 32 4.10 7.12 17.04
CA ARG A 32 5.04 7.42 18.12
C ARG A 32 4.99 6.37 19.22
N GLY A 33 6.16 5.97 19.70
CA GLY A 33 6.28 4.91 20.71
C GLY A 33 5.99 3.51 20.18
N GLY A 34 5.63 3.36 18.90
CA GLY A 34 5.40 2.07 18.28
C GLY A 34 6.69 1.26 18.12
N VAL A 35 6.56 -0.06 18.20
CA VAL A 35 7.63 -1.02 17.94
C VAL A 35 7.11 -2.11 17.04
N HIS A 36 7.79 -2.32 15.93
CA HIS A 36 7.47 -3.40 15.00
C HIS A 36 8.50 -4.53 15.09
N GLN A 37 8.00 -5.75 15.28
CA GLN A 37 8.87 -6.92 15.38
C GLN A 37 9.10 -7.52 14.00
N THR A 38 10.38 -7.59 13.60
CA THR A 38 10.79 -8.21 12.34
C THR A 38 11.69 -9.40 12.59
N ARG A 39 11.98 -10.19 11.55
CA ARG A 39 12.97 -11.28 11.62
C ARG A 39 14.39 -10.80 11.98
N PHE A 40 14.69 -9.52 11.77
CA PHE A 40 15.97 -8.91 12.11
C PHE A 40 15.99 -8.23 13.48
N GLY A 41 14.88 -8.33 14.22
CA GLY A 41 14.69 -7.75 15.54
C GLY A 41 13.62 -6.67 15.58
N ALA A 42 13.48 -6.06 16.75
CA ALA A 42 12.52 -4.98 16.96
C ALA A 42 13.01 -3.67 16.35
N ILE A 43 12.15 -3.01 15.61
CA ILE A 43 12.37 -1.69 15.05
C ILE A 43 11.47 -0.71 15.77
N LYS A 44 12.04 0.33 16.36
CA LYS A 44 11.28 1.43 16.95
C LYS A 44 10.85 2.39 15.84
N HIS A 45 9.57 2.76 15.81
CA HIS A 45 9.05 3.69 14.82
C HIS A 45 9.74 5.06 14.89
N GLU A 46 10.19 5.46 16.07
CA GLU A 46 10.96 6.71 16.28
C GLU A 46 12.27 6.76 15.50
N GLN A 47 12.87 5.60 15.21
CA GLN A 47 14.10 5.54 14.40
C GLN A 47 13.82 5.81 12.91
N LEU A 48 12.58 5.64 12.49
CA LEU A 48 12.15 5.84 11.11
C LEU A 48 11.57 7.24 10.89
N ILE A 49 10.86 7.78 11.89
CA ILE A 49 10.27 9.12 11.80
C ILE A 49 11.38 10.16 11.65
N GLY A 50 11.25 11.01 10.63
CA GLY A 50 12.24 12.03 10.28
C GLY A 50 13.40 11.54 9.41
N THR A 51 13.49 10.25 9.10
CA THR A 51 14.50 9.72 8.16
C THR A 51 13.95 9.65 6.73
N PRO A 52 14.81 9.74 5.71
CA PRO A 52 14.37 9.60 4.33
C PRO A 52 13.91 8.17 4.01
N TYR A 53 12.96 8.06 3.09
CA TYR A 53 12.61 6.77 2.48
C TYR A 53 13.80 6.19 1.69
N GLY A 54 13.93 4.86 1.67
CA GLY A 54 14.97 4.16 0.91
C GLY A 54 16.34 4.12 1.58
N VAL A 55 16.49 4.67 2.77
CA VAL A 55 17.75 4.61 3.52
C VAL A 55 17.83 3.28 4.27
N LYS A 56 19.02 2.69 4.27
CA LYS A 56 19.29 1.48 5.04
C LYS A 56 19.19 1.75 6.54
N VAL A 57 18.32 1.02 7.21
CA VAL A 57 18.15 1.07 8.66
C VAL A 57 18.72 -0.20 9.27
N GLU A 58 19.65 -0.05 10.19
CA GLU A 58 20.28 -1.19 10.87
C GLU A 58 19.41 -1.69 12.00
N CYS A 59 19.32 -3.00 12.08
CA CYS A 59 18.62 -3.76 13.10
C CYS A 59 19.59 -4.68 13.83
N PRO A 60 19.29 -5.19 15.02
CA PRO A 60 20.20 -6.03 15.79
C PRO A 60 20.72 -7.27 15.07
N LYS A 61 19.94 -7.83 14.14
CA LYS A 61 20.29 -9.05 13.38
C LYS A 61 20.36 -8.84 11.87
N GLY A 62 20.39 -7.59 11.39
CA GLY A 62 20.42 -7.32 9.98
C GLY A 62 20.05 -5.87 9.63
N TRP A 63 19.41 -5.69 8.51
CA TRP A 63 19.02 -4.37 8.00
C TRP A 63 17.70 -4.43 7.25
N VAL A 64 17.05 -3.28 7.15
CA VAL A 64 15.80 -3.11 6.39
C VAL A 64 15.86 -1.82 5.58
N TYR A 65 15.05 -1.74 4.53
CA TYR A 65 14.80 -0.50 3.79
C TYR A 65 13.34 -0.10 3.96
N PRO A 66 13.06 1.04 4.60
CA PRO A 66 11.72 1.62 4.60
C PRO A 66 11.45 2.27 3.25
N LEU A 67 10.47 1.76 2.53
CA LEU A 67 10.10 2.22 1.21
C LEU A 67 8.76 2.96 1.25
N GLN A 68 8.63 3.96 0.38
CA GLN A 68 7.34 4.60 0.16
C GLN A 68 6.42 3.63 -0.57
N PRO A 69 5.16 3.47 -0.15
CA PRO A 69 4.22 2.61 -0.86
C PRO A 69 3.94 3.19 -2.26
N THR A 70 4.24 2.39 -3.27
CA THR A 70 3.77 2.59 -4.65
C THR A 70 2.70 1.54 -4.94
N SER A 71 1.94 1.71 -6.02
CA SER A 71 0.94 0.74 -6.43
C SER A 71 1.53 -0.67 -6.61
N GLU A 72 2.69 -0.74 -7.23
CA GLU A 72 3.41 -1.99 -7.51
C GLU A 72 3.89 -2.66 -6.22
N LEU A 73 4.57 -1.91 -5.36
CA LEU A 73 5.07 -2.42 -4.09
C LEU A 73 3.94 -2.80 -3.13
N TRP A 74 2.83 -2.04 -3.17
CA TRP A 74 1.66 -2.36 -2.38
C TRP A 74 1.06 -3.71 -2.76
N THR A 75 0.92 -3.98 -4.06
CA THR A 75 0.42 -5.26 -4.56
C THR A 75 1.30 -6.43 -4.09
N LEU A 76 2.62 -6.24 -4.07
CA LEU A 76 3.56 -7.24 -3.56
C LEU A 76 3.51 -7.43 -2.03
N ALA A 77 3.13 -6.38 -1.30
CA ALA A 77 3.09 -6.38 0.16
C ALA A 77 1.76 -6.88 0.74
N LEU A 78 0.73 -7.10 -0.09
CA LEU A 78 -0.58 -7.56 0.37
C LEU A 78 -0.50 -8.98 0.93
N PRO A 79 -1.12 -9.23 2.11
CA PRO A 79 -1.19 -10.58 2.64
C PRO A 79 -2.10 -11.45 1.76
N HIS A 80 -1.58 -12.60 1.32
CA HIS A 80 -2.31 -13.58 0.53
C HIS A 80 -3.36 -14.30 1.39
N ARG A 81 -4.52 -13.70 1.57
CA ARG A 81 -5.65 -14.34 2.27
C ARG A 81 -6.61 -15.05 1.33
N THR A 82 -6.62 -14.64 0.07
CA THR A 82 -7.50 -15.16 -1.00
C THR A 82 -6.77 -15.04 -2.34
N GLN A 83 -7.48 -15.35 -3.44
CA GLN A 83 -7.00 -15.04 -4.78
C GLN A 83 -6.82 -13.53 -4.91
N ILE A 84 -5.60 -13.08 -5.19
CA ILE A 84 -5.29 -11.67 -5.46
C ILE A 84 -4.98 -11.47 -6.93
N LEU A 85 -5.22 -10.25 -7.41
CA LEU A 85 -4.80 -9.84 -8.73
C LEU A 85 -3.36 -9.33 -8.70
N TYR A 86 -2.58 -9.74 -9.66
CA TYR A 86 -1.24 -9.23 -9.88
C TYR A 86 -1.22 -8.08 -10.88
N THR A 87 -0.13 -7.35 -10.94
CA THR A 87 0.02 -6.18 -11.82
C THR A 87 -0.37 -6.43 -13.29
N PRO A 88 -0.04 -7.58 -13.92
CA PRO A 88 -0.49 -7.88 -15.27
C PRO A 88 -2.02 -7.93 -15.39
N ASP A 89 -2.69 -8.61 -14.46
CA ASP A 89 -4.15 -8.74 -14.46
C ASP A 89 -4.82 -7.38 -14.30
N ILE A 90 -4.31 -6.56 -13.38
CA ILE A 90 -4.81 -5.20 -13.13
C ILE A 90 -4.62 -4.34 -14.38
N SER A 91 -3.48 -4.46 -15.06
CA SER A 91 -3.20 -3.71 -16.28
C SER A 91 -4.19 -4.07 -17.39
N VAL A 92 -4.52 -5.35 -17.54
CA VAL A 92 -5.52 -5.83 -18.50
C VAL A 92 -6.92 -5.28 -18.16
N ILE A 93 -7.31 -5.31 -16.90
CA ILE A 93 -8.61 -4.79 -16.45
C ILE A 93 -8.70 -3.29 -16.74
N VAL A 94 -7.68 -2.52 -16.35
CA VAL A 94 -7.63 -1.07 -16.59
C VAL A 94 -7.74 -0.75 -18.09
N LEU A 95 -7.05 -1.53 -18.92
CA LEU A 95 -7.07 -1.38 -20.38
C LEU A 95 -8.45 -1.75 -20.97
N GLN A 96 -9.00 -2.89 -20.58
CA GLN A 96 -10.28 -3.39 -21.12
C GLN A 96 -11.47 -2.50 -20.72
N LEU A 97 -11.45 -1.98 -19.51
CA LEU A 97 -12.48 -1.07 -19.01
C LEU A 97 -12.24 0.39 -19.43
N TYR A 98 -11.16 0.70 -20.16
CA TYR A 98 -10.80 2.06 -20.54
C TYR A 98 -10.80 3.04 -19.37
N LEU A 99 -10.28 2.63 -18.23
CA LEU A 99 -10.27 3.47 -17.03
C LEU A 99 -9.39 4.68 -17.21
N LYS A 100 -9.98 5.87 -17.03
CA LYS A 100 -9.32 7.17 -17.19
C LYS A 100 -9.54 8.02 -15.93
N PRO A 101 -8.75 9.05 -15.72
CA PRO A 101 -9.01 10.05 -14.68
C PRO A 101 -10.45 10.55 -14.73
N GLY A 102 -11.15 10.55 -13.60
CA GLY A 102 -12.54 10.96 -13.50
C GLY A 102 -13.59 9.88 -13.77
N CYS A 103 -13.19 8.65 -14.13
CA CYS A 103 -14.13 7.53 -14.21
C CYS A 103 -14.67 7.14 -12.83
N VAL A 104 -15.89 6.62 -12.84
CA VAL A 104 -16.50 5.98 -11.66
C VAL A 104 -16.56 4.49 -11.93
N VAL A 105 -16.02 3.71 -11.01
CA VAL A 105 -16.01 2.24 -11.08
C VAL A 105 -16.86 1.70 -9.95
N VAL A 106 -17.76 0.78 -10.25
CA VAL A 106 -18.53 0.05 -9.26
C VAL A 106 -18.02 -1.38 -9.24
N GLU A 107 -17.66 -1.88 -8.08
CA GLU A 107 -17.22 -3.25 -7.88
C GLU A 107 -18.13 -3.95 -6.88
N ALA A 108 -18.52 -5.17 -7.20
CA ALA A 108 -19.26 -6.05 -6.32
C ALA A 108 -18.43 -7.30 -6.07
N GLY A 109 -18.20 -7.65 -4.80
CA GLY A 109 -17.41 -8.81 -4.40
C GLY A 109 -16.30 -8.48 -3.41
N VAL A 110 -15.99 -9.45 -2.56
CA VAL A 110 -15.23 -9.19 -1.32
C VAL A 110 -13.71 -9.07 -1.49
N TYR A 111 -13.11 -9.42 -2.64
CA TYR A 111 -11.69 -9.76 -2.64
C TYR A 111 -10.80 -9.15 -3.74
N LEU A 112 -11.35 -8.45 -4.70
CA LEU A 112 -10.58 -7.94 -5.84
C LEU A 112 -9.91 -6.57 -5.63
N LEU A 113 -10.40 -5.85 -4.72
CA LEU A 113 -10.37 -4.40 -4.64
C LEU A 113 -9.10 -3.71 -4.17
N PRO A 114 -8.36 -4.19 -3.16
CA PRO A 114 -7.19 -3.44 -2.74
C PRO A 114 -6.17 -3.23 -3.87
N CYS A 115 -6.08 -4.21 -4.78
CA CYS A 115 -5.12 -4.16 -5.88
C CYS A 115 -5.54 -3.20 -7.00
N VAL A 116 -6.81 -3.25 -7.42
CA VAL A 116 -7.33 -2.37 -8.48
C VAL A 116 -7.38 -0.93 -7.99
N CYS A 117 -7.87 -0.69 -6.78
CA CYS A 117 -7.87 0.63 -6.16
C CYS A 117 -6.51 1.30 -6.18
N VAL A 118 -5.46 0.58 -5.80
CA VAL A 118 -4.12 1.16 -5.68
C VAL A 118 -3.56 1.57 -7.05
N CYS A 119 -3.78 0.76 -8.08
CA CYS A 119 -3.29 1.07 -9.42
C CYS A 119 -4.10 2.18 -10.10
N VAL A 120 -5.40 2.21 -9.88
CA VAL A 120 -6.32 3.17 -10.51
C VAL A 120 -6.38 4.49 -9.74
N CYS A 121 -6.14 4.50 -8.45
CA CYS A 121 -6.09 5.70 -7.61
C CYS A 121 -5.05 6.73 -8.05
N ARG A 122 -4.02 6.31 -8.76
CA ARG A 122 -3.05 7.23 -9.37
C ARG A 122 -3.67 8.13 -10.44
N THR A 123 -4.86 7.80 -10.91
CA THR A 123 -5.56 8.48 -12.02
C THR A 123 -6.80 9.26 -11.59
N GLY A 124 -7.11 9.34 -10.28
CA GLY A 124 -8.29 10.07 -9.79
C GLY A 124 -9.62 9.39 -10.11
N VAL A 125 -9.66 8.07 -10.16
CA VAL A 125 -10.88 7.28 -10.33
C VAL A 125 -11.62 7.13 -9.00
N GLN A 126 -12.94 7.24 -9.02
CA GLN A 126 -13.80 6.94 -7.86
C GLN A 126 -14.24 5.49 -7.92
N ILE A 127 -14.10 4.77 -6.81
CA ILE A 127 -14.51 3.37 -6.71
C ILE A 127 -15.59 3.24 -5.65
N HIS A 128 -16.71 2.66 -6.03
CA HIS A 128 -17.83 2.36 -5.16
C HIS A 128 -17.93 0.86 -4.94
N TYR A 129 -18.14 0.48 -3.70
CA TYR A 129 -18.35 -0.90 -3.27
C TYR A 129 -19.82 -1.23 -3.09
N LEU A 130 -20.20 -2.43 -3.49
CA LEU A 130 -21.44 -3.05 -3.09
C LEU A 130 -21.08 -4.30 -2.27
N ASP A 131 -21.33 -4.25 -0.98
CA ASP A 131 -21.27 -5.41 -0.09
C ASP A 131 -22.68 -5.93 0.17
N ASP A 132 -22.82 -7.25 0.35
CA ASP A 132 -24.11 -7.93 0.50
C ASP A 132 -24.91 -7.52 1.75
N SER A 133 -24.31 -6.79 2.68
CA SER A 133 -24.94 -6.43 3.95
C SER A 133 -25.31 -4.95 4.13
N ASP A 134 -24.66 -4.03 3.44
CA ASP A 134 -25.00 -2.61 3.46
C ASP A 134 -24.15 -1.81 2.48
N THR A 135 -24.73 -0.81 1.86
CA THR A 135 -24.09 0.09 0.91
C THR A 135 -22.93 0.85 1.55
N PHE A 136 -21.73 0.28 1.54
CA PHE A 136 -20.54 1.00 2.00
C PHE A 136 -19.94 1.77 0.83
N SER A 137 -20.21 3.06 0.80
CA SER A 137 -19.59 3.99 -0.13
C SER A 137 -18.24 4.43 0.45
N VAL A 138 -17.15 3.79 0.03
CA VAL A 138 -15.81 4.32 0.30
C VAL A 138 -15.44 5.27 -0.83
N ARG A 139 -15.64 6.55 -0.61
CA ARG A 139 -15.27 7.61 -1.54
C ARG A 139 -13.78 7.93 -1.35
N TRP A 140 -12.92 7.35 -2.15
CA TRP A 140 -11.54 7.80 -2.26
C TRP A 140 -11.49 8.91 -3.31
N ILE A 141 -11.45 10.14 -2.87
CA ILE A 141 -11.10 11.29 -3.72
C ILE A 141 -9.58 11.43 -3.62
N ILE A 142 -8.91 11.20 -4.71
CA ILE A 142 -7.47 11.41 -4.84
C ILE A 142 -7.23 12.50 -5.87
#